data_a9bff05722c902ac551b6968d9926b8f
#
_entry.id   a9bff05722c902ac551b6968d9926b8f
#
_cell.length_a   1.000
_cell.length_b   1.000
_cell.length_c   1.000
_cell.angle_alpha   90.00
_cell.angle_beta   90.00
_cell.angle_gamma   90.00
#
_symmetry.space_group_name_H-M   'P 1'
#
loop_
_entity.id
_entity.type
_entity.pdbx_description
1 polymer ?
#
loop_
_entity_poly.entity_id
_entity_poly.type
_entity_poly.pdbx_seq_one_letter_code
_entity_poly.pdbx_strand_id
1 'polypeptide(L)'
;MIRATLAVPGDLSSPTGGYAYARALLAAGPEAGLALDHLALPGGFPLPDGAALEAAAGALSAAPPDQPLLIDGLALGALPGWALDRVRAPMAALLHHPLHLETGLPQTEAAALEAAERAALARVGPVIVTSRATAEAAARLFGVETARLRVAPPGVARGPRAPLCGDPPTILCIGSLTPRKAQDVLIEALARLADRPWRAALVGPEPDPEFAARLRALAEARGVADRVAFRGALPRAEVDAAMAAADLFCSPSIYEGYGMAYAEAMARGLPVVSARHKA
;
A
#
# COMPACT_ATOMS: atom_id res chain seq x y z
N MET A 1 24.79 13.84 -10.92
CA MET A 1 23.61 13.46 -10.12
C MET A 1 22.39 13.79 -10.97
N ILE A 2 21.53 12.82 -11.24
CA ILE A 2 20.27 13.03 -11.96
C ILE A 2 19.29 13.68 -11.01
N ARG A 3 18.59 14.74 -11.44
CA ARG A 3 17.51 15.36 -10.64
C ARG A 3 16.16 14.92 -11.16
N ALA A 4 15.24 14.64 -10.25
CA ALA A 4 13.86 14.31 -10.53
C ALA A 4 12.95 14.79 -9.39
N THR A 5 11.68 14.90 -9.64
CA THR A 5 10.67 15.26 -8.63
C THR A 5 9.76 14.06 -8.36
N LEU A 6 9.51 13.74 -7.09
CA LEU A 6 8.50 12.76 -6.67
C LEU A 6 7.28 13.49 -6.12
N ALA A 7 6.17 13.41 -6.84
CA ALA A 7 4.90 14.00 -6.44
C ALA A 7 4.06 12.96 -5.68
N VAL A 8 3.74 13.25 -4.42
CA VAL A 8 3.00 12.34 -3.53
C VAL A 8 1.84 13.09 -2.89
N PRO A 9 0.60 12.55 -2.92
CA PRO A 9 -0.56 13.18 -2.31
C PRO A 9 -0.61 12.96 -0.80
N GLY A 10 -1.16 13.92 -0.09
CA GLY A 10 -1.42 13.82 1.36
C GLY A 10 -0.19 13.88 2.24
N ASP A 11 -0.29 13.28 3.41
CA ASP A 11 0.78 13.30 4.41
C ASP A 11 1.76 12.14 4.19
N LEU A 12 2.98 12.47 3.76
CA LEU A 12 4.06 11.50 3.54
C LEU A 12 4.43 10.72 4.82
N SER A 13 4.11 11.21 6.02
CA SER A 13 4.36 10.52 7.29
C SER A 13 3.39 9.37 7.56
N SER A 14 2.29 9.27 6.81
CA SER A 14 1.27 8.24 6.98
C SER A 14 1.85 6.83 6.99
N PRO A 15 1.39 5.93 7.89
CA PRO A 15 1.98 4.62 8.12
C PRO A 15 1.45 3.56 7.13
N THR A 16 1.43 3.88 5.83
CA THR A 16 1.05 2.92 4.79
C THR A 16 2.23 2.50 3.93
N GLY A 17 2.12 1.35 3.23
CA GLY A 17 3.19 0.81 2.41
C GLY A 17 3.62 1.75 1.27
N GLY A 18 2.68 2.43 0.61
CA GLY A 18 2.98 3.39 -0.46
C GLY A 18 3.83 4.55 0.05
N TYR A 19 3.41 5.19 1.15
CA TYR A 19 4.19 6.29 1.76
C TYR A 19 5.53 5.82 2.31
N ALA A 20 5.60 4.60 2.88
CA ALA A 20 6.87 4.04 3.32
C ALA A 20 7.85 3.85 2.15
N TYR A 21 7.35 3.39 1.00
CA TYR A 21 8.15 3.27 -0.23
C TYR A 21 8.60 4.63 -0.75
N ALA A 22 7.73 5.63 -0.80
CA ALA A 22 8.08 6.99 -1.21
C ALA A 22 9.18 7.59 -0.30
N ARG A 23 9.03 7.46 1.04
CA ARG A 23 10.08 7.89 1.99
C ARG A 23 11.42 7.20 1.75
N ALA A 24 11.38 5.89 1.50
CA ALA A 24 12.59 5.11 1.22
C ALA A 24 13.28 5.54 -0.09
N LEU A 25 12.52 5.85 -1.13
CA LEU A 25 13.05 6.38 -2.40
C LEU A 25 13.73 7.74 -2.18
N LEU A 26 13.09 8.65 -1.45
CA LEU A 26 13.66 9.97 -1.13
C LEU A 26 14.96 9.83 -0.32
N ALA A 27 15.01 8.93 0.64
CA ALA A 27 16.18 8.71 1.49
C ALA A 27 17.34 8.02 0.75
N ALA A 28 17.06 7.04 -0.10
CA ALA A 28 18.07 6.25 -0.81
C ALA A 28 18.55 6.90 -2.12
N GLY A 29 17.81 7.87 -2.64
CA GLY A 29 18.13 8.54 -3.91
C GLY A 29 19.56 9.03 -4.01
N PRO A 30 20.11 9.79 -3.04
CA PRO A 30 21.46 10.32 -3.09
C PRO A 30 22.53 9.25 -3.24
N GLU A 31 22.42 8.12 -2.55
CA GLU A 31 23.36 6.99 -2.64
C GLU A 31 23.32 6.32 -4.04
N ALA A 32 22.15 6.39 -4.70
CA ALA A 32 21.97 5.89 -6.07
C ALA A 32 22.32 6.95 -7.15
N GLY A 33 22.88 8.11 -6.78
CA GLY A 33 23.19 9.19 -7.72
C GLY A 33 21.98 9.98 -8.20
N LEU A 34 20.84 9.88 -7.50
CA LEU A 34 19.58 10.54 -7.81
C LEU A 34 19.25 11.58 -6.74
N ALA A 35 19.13 12.86 -7.13
CA ALA A 35 18.53 13.90 -6.28
C ALA A 35 17.02 13.90 -6.54
N LEU A 36 16.25 13.41 -5.58
CA LEU A 36 14.79 13.30 -5.68
C LEU A 36 14.14 14.34 -4.79
N ASP A 37 13.58 15.38 -5.39
CA ASP A 37 12.85 16.43 -4.69
C ASP A 37 11.41 15.98 -4.41
N HIS A 38 10.90 16.22 -3.19
CA HIS A 38 9.51 15.89 -2.84
C HIS A 38 8.58 17.04 -3.21
N LEU A 39 7.56 16.76 -4.03
CA LEU A 39 6.44 17.65 -4.33
C LEU A 39 5.20 17.14 -3.58
N ALA A 40 4.81 17.83 -2.51
CA ALA A 40 3.60 17.51 -1.78
C ALA A 40 2.36 17.92 -2.59
N LEU A 41 1.47 16.98 -2.86
CA LEU A 41 0.16 17.24 -3.44
C LEU A 41 -0.92 17.27 -2.33
N PRO A 42 -2.07 17.91 -2.55
CA PRO A 42 -3.17 17.89 -1.61
C PRO A 42 -3.59 16.49 -1.18
N GLY A 43 -4.27 16.37 -0.03
CA GLY A 43 -4.93 15.15 0.39
C GLY A 43 -6.22 14.87 -0.37
N GLY A 44 -6.96 13.84 0.06
CA GLY A 44 -8.26 13.47 -0.52
C GLY A 44 -8.21 12.47 -1.67
N PHE A 45 -7.02 12.17 -2.21
CA PHE A 45 -6.85 11.15 -3.24
C PHE A 45 -7.11 9.74 -2.68
N PRO A 46 -7.75 8.83 -3.46
CA PRO A 46 -8.07 8.92 -4.90
C PRO A 46 -9.43 9.57 -5.22
N LEU A 47 -10.12 10.18 -4.28
CA LEU A 47 -11.42 10.86 -4.47
C LEU A 47 -11.31 12.35 -4.07
N PRO A 48 -10.44 13.13 -4.73
CA PRO A 48 -10.22 14.53 -4.40
C PRO A 48 -11.43 15.38 -4.80
N ASP A 49 -11.68 16.46 -4.07
CA ASP A 49 -12.61 17.50 -4.49
C ASP A 49 -12.03 18.40 -5.59
N GLY A 50 -12.85 19.32 -6.11
CA GLY A 50 -12.43 20.21 -7.18
C GLY A 50 -11.27 21.14 -6.78
N ALA A 51 -11.22 21.59 -5.53
CA ALA A 51 -10.15 22.45 -5.03
C ALA A 51 -8.82 21.69 -4.94
N ALA A 52 -8.84 20.46 -4.45
CA ALA A 52 -7.68 19.58 -4.41
C ALA A 52 -7.17 19.23 -5.83
N LEU A 53 -8.08 19.03 -6.80
CA LEU A 53 -7.70 18.79 -8.19
C LEU A 53 -6.99 19.99 -8.82
N GLU A 54 -7.53 21.20 -8.65
CA GLU A 54 -6.91 22.43 -9.20
C GLU A 54 -5.56 22.71 -8.50
N ALA A 55 -5.47 22.52 -7.19
CA ALA A 55 -4.22 22.70 -6.46
C ALA A 55 -3.15 21.68 -6.89
N ALA A 56 -3.53 20.41 -7.09
CA ALA A 56 -2.63 19.39 -7.61
C ALA A 56 -2.15 19.71 -9.04
N ALA A 57 -3.08 20.11 -9.93
CA ALA A 57 -2.75 20.52 -11.30
C ALA A 57 -1.81 21.72 -11.33
N GLY A 58 -2.03 22.72 -10.45
CA GLY A 58 -1.16 23.88 -10.30
C GLY A 58 0.25 23.48 -9.85
N ALA A 59 0.36 22.63 -8.82
CA ALA A 59 1.63 22.15 -8.31
C ALA A 59 2.43 21.34 -9.36
N LEU A 60 1.75 20.43 -10.06
CA LEU A 60 2.39 19.61 -11.12
C LEU A 60 2.83 20.45 -12.32
N SER A 61 2.03 21.44 -12.73
CA SER A 61 2.36 22.33 -13.86
C SER A 61 3.51 23.29 -13.55
N ALA A 62 3.78 23.56 -12.28
CA ALA A 62 4.91 24.38 -11.82
C ALA A 62 6.24 23.59 -11.76
N ALA A 63 6.22 22.28 -11.95
CA ALA A 63 7.45 21.48 -11.99
C ALA A 63 8.37 21.93 -13.14
N PRO A 64 9.70 21.96 -12.93
CA PRO A 64 10.65 22.35 -13.97
C PRO A 64 10.51 21.47 -15.22
N PRO A 65 10.43 22.04 -16.42
CA PRO A 65 10.13 21.28 -17.65
C PRO A 65 11.26 20.33 -18.07
N ASP A 66 12.48 20.53 -17.58
CA ASP A 66 13.66 19.73 -17.83
C ASP A 66 13.92 18.68 -16.74
N GLN A 67 13.11 18.66 -15.67
CA GLN A 67 13.25 17.72 -14.55
C GLN A 67 12.15 16.66 -14.62
N PRO A 68 12.50 15.36 -14.76
CA PRO A 68 11.52 14.29 -14.75
C PRO A 68 10.63 14.30 -13.49
N LEU A 69 9.32 14.09 -13.69
CA LEU A 69 8.30 14.09 -12.65
C LEU A 69 7.75 12.68 -12.48
N LEU A 70 8.07 12.05 -11.35
CA LEU A 70 7.51 10.77 -10.94
C LEU A 70 6.26 11.04 -10.10
N ILE A 71 5.10 10.64 -10.59
CA ILE A 71 3.82 10.88 -9.92
C ILE A 71 3.34 9.59 -9.25
N ASP A 72 3.05 9.66 -7.97
CA ASP A 72 2.46 8.54 -7.21
C ASP A 72 1.10 8.14 -7.80
N GLY A 73 0.89 6.84 -7.97
CA GLY A 73 -0.30 6.26 -8.60
C GLY A 73 -1.61 6.64 -7.91
N LEU A 74 -1.57 6.88 -6.58
CA LEU A 74 -2.73 7.32 -5.83
C LEU A 74 -3.26 8.68 -6.34
N ALA A 75 -2.36 9.61 -6.70
CA ALA A 75 -2.75 10.87 -7.32
C ALA A 75 -2.97 10.71 -8.82
N LEU A 76 -1.99 10.12 -9.53
CA LEU A 76 -2.01 10.04 -10.99
C LEU A 76 -3.31 9.42 -11.52
N GLY A 77 -3.74 8.29 -10.94
CA GLY A 77 -4.90 7.54 -11.39
C GLY A 77 -6.24 8.26 -11.18
N ALA A 78 -6.25 9.34 -10.38
CA ALA A 78 -7.44 10.16 -10.13
C ALA A 78 -7.36 11.56 -10.78
N LEU A 79 -6.22 11.90 -11.39
CA LEU A 79 -6.07 13.19 -12.06
C LEU A 79 -6.77 13.17 -13.44
N PRO A 80 -7.62 14.17 -13.74
CA PRO A 80 -8.26 14.30 -15.03
C PRO A 80 -7.24 14.70 -16.12
N GLY A 81 -7.53 14.37 -17.38
CA GLY A 81 -6.63 14.65 -18.49
C GLY A 81 -6.21 16.11 -18.60
N TRP A 82 -7.13 17.07 -18.35
CA TRP A 82 -6.81 18.49 -18.41
C TRP A 82 -5.72 18.93 -17.40
N ALA A 83 -5.64 18.24 -16.25
CA ALA A 83 -4.60 18.52 -15.23
C ALA A 83 -3.22 18.03 -15.71
N LEU A 84 -3.17 16.84 -16.31
CA LEU A 84 -1.94 16.26 -16.86
C LEU A 84 -1.48 16.97 -18.13
N ASP A 85 -2.39 17.45 -18.97
CA ASP A 85 -2.08 18.17 -20.20
C ASP A 85 -1.40 19.55 -19.93
N ARG A 86 -1.48 20.08 -18.70
CA ARG A 86 -0.78 21.30 -18.26
C ARG A 86 0.69 21.03 -17.86
N VAL A 87 1.08 19.78 -17.63
CA VAL A 87 2.44 19.42 -17.19
C VAL A 87 3.39 19.42 -18.38
N ARG A 88 4.49 20.17 -18.27
CA ARG A 88 5.52 20.27 -19.32
C ARG A 88 6.70 19.33 -19.08
N ALA A 89 6.89 18.90 -17.83
CA ALA A 89 7.94 17.99 -17.44
C ALA A 89 7.69 16.58 -18.02
N PRO A 90 8.73 15.79 -18.34
CA PRO A 90 8.57 14.39 -18.66
C PRO A 90 7.96 13.63 -17.46
N MET A 91 6.81 12.98 -17.67
CA MET A 91 6.08 12.28 -16.62
C MET A 91 6.36 10.80 -16.61
N ALA A 92 6.50 10.22 -15.41
CA ALA A 92 6.50 8.79 -15.12
C ALA A 92 5.49 8.48 -14.01
N ALA A 93 4.94 7.28 -14.02
CA ALA A 93 4.06 6.80 -12.94
C ALA A 93 4.81 5.94 -11.94
N LEU A 94 4.45 6.04 -10.65
CA LEU A 94 4.79 5.07 -9.61
C LEU A 94 3.51 4.34 -9.18
N LEU A 95 3.23 3.19 -9.76
CA LEU A 95 2.00 2.44 -9.56
C LEU A 95 2.19 1.35 -8.50
N HIS A 96 1.55 1.49 -7.37
CA HIS A 96 1.59 0.52 -6.27
C HIS A 96 0.60 -0.62 -6.49
N HIS A 97 -0.62 -0.30 -6.87
CA HIS A 97 -1.69 -1.21 -7.27
C HIS A 97 -2.79 -0.43 -8.01
N PRO A 98 -3.63 -1.08 -8.83
CA PRO A 98 -4.77 -0.43 -9.48
C PRO A 98 -5.79 0.08 -8.46
N LEU A 99 -6.21 1.35 -8.57
CA LEU A 99 -7.09 2.00 -7.60
C LEU A 99 -8.48 1.36 -7.52
N HIS A 100 -9.03 0.95 -8.67
CA HIS A 100 -10.36 0.34 -8.73
C HIS A 100 -10.44 -1.06 -8.09
N LEU A 101 -9.30 -1.68 -7.76
CA LEU A 101 -9.24 -2.97 -7.04
C LEU A 101 -9.33 -2.77 -5.51
N GLU A 102 -9.44 -1.55 -5.01
CA GLU A 102 -9.72 -1.33 -3.60
C GLU A 102 -11.14 -1.79 -3.26
N THR A 103 -11.30 -2.42 -2.10
CA THR A 103 -12.59 -2.95 -1.68
C THR A 103 -13.45 -1.88 -1.01
N GLY A 104 -14.77 -2.03 -1.10
CA GLY A 104 -15.73 -1.09 -0.53
C GLY A 104 -16.10 0.07 -1.46
N LEU A 105 -15.51 0.16 -2.64
CA LEU A 105 -15.91 1.13 -3.65
C LEU A 105 -17.24 0.73 -4.31
N PRO A 106 -18.18 1.66 -4.47
CA PRO A 106 -19.33 1.46 -5.35
C PRO A 106 -18.88 1.11 -6.77
N GLN A 107 -19.61 0.25 -7.46
CA GLN A 107 -19.23 -0.19 -8.81
C GLN A 107 -19.04 0.98 -9.80
N THR A 108 -19.82 2.04 -9.67
CA THR A 108 -19.71 3.25 -10.49
C THR A 108 -18.40 4.01 -10.22
N GLU A 109 -17.97 4.11 -8.97
CA GLU A 109 -16.70 4.74 -8.59
C GLU A 109 -15.52 3.91 -9.03
N ALA A 110 -15.57 2.59 -8.85
CA ALA A 110 -14.52 1.68 -9.31
C ALA A 110 -14.35 1.77 -10.84
N ALA A 111 -15.45 1.80 -11.61
CA ALA A 111 -15.40 1.96 -13.07
C ALA A 111 -14.84 3.33 -13.48
N ALA A 112 -15.20 4.41 -12.77
CA ALA A 112 -14.68 5.74 -13.02
C ALA A 112 -13.17 5.83 -12.73
N LEU A 113 -12.70 5.24 -11.63
CA LEU A 113 -11.28 5.16 -11.29
C LEU A 113 -10.50 4.33 -12.32
N GLU A 114 -11.03 3.19 -12.75
CA GLU A 114 -10.39 2.38 -13.79
C GLU A 114 -10.21 3.17 -15.10
N ALA A 115 -11.24 3.88 -15.52
CA ALA A 115 -11.19 4.68 -16.73
C ALA A 115 -10.22 5.86 -16.61
N ALA A 116 -10.22 6.56 -15.46
CA ALA A 116 -9.31 7.67 -15.18
C ALA A 116 -7.85 7.20 -15.13
N GLU A 117 -7.57 6.12 -14.41
CA GLU A 117 -6.23 5.54 -14.29
C GLU A 117 -5.69 5.07 -15.64
N ARG A 118 -6.51 4.43 -16.47
CA ARG A 118 -6.17 4.06 -17.84
C ARG A 118 -5.80 5.28 -18.68
N ALA A 119 -6.61 6.33 -18.61
CA ALA A 119 -6.38 7.57 -19.37
C ALA A 119 -5.11 8.31 -18.90
N ALA A 120 -4.84 8.31 -17.59
CA ALA A 120 -3.64 8.91 -17.01
C ALA A 120 -2.38 8.15 -17.39
N LEU A 121 -2.39 6.81 -17.30
CA LEU A 121 -1.26 5.94 -17.67
C LEU A 121 -0.92 6.02 -19.17
N ALA A 122 -1.90 6.35 -20.03
CA ALA A 122 -1.64 6.61 -21.45
C ALA A 122 -0.84 7.89 -21.70
N ARG A 123 -0.83 8.86 -20.77
CA ARG A 123 -0.17 10.16 -20.88
C ARG A 123 1.24 10.23 -20.33
N VAL A 124 1.66 9.23 -19.56
CA VAL A 124 3.01 9.19 -18.98
C VAL A 124 3.96 8.35 -19.83
N GLY A 125 5.25 8.54 -19.67
CA GLY A 125 6.27 7.69 -20.30
C GLY A 125 6.45 6.36 -19.57
N PRO A 126 7.50 6.18 -18.75
CA PRO A 126 7.69 4.96 -17.95
C PRO A 126 6.62 4.79 -16.89
N VAL A 127 6.27 3.51 -16.62
CA VAL A 127 5.40 3.12 -15.50
C VAL A 127 6.21 2.22 -14.59
N ILE A 128 6.61 2.73 -13.43
CA ILE A 128 7.34 1.99 -12.40
C ILE A 128 6.31 1.29 -11.53
N VAL A 129 6.47 -0.01 -11.34
CA VAL A 129 5.55 -0.87 -10.58
C VAL A 129 6.29 -1.61 -9.48
N THR A 130 5.61 -1.89 -8.38
CA THR A 130 6.22 -2.51 -7.19
C THR A 130 6.42 -4.02 -7.29
N SER A 131 5.78 -4.69 -8.28
CA SER A 131 5.90 -6.14 -8.46
C SER A 131 5.65 -6.55 -9.90
N ARG A 132 6.07 -7.78 -10.26
CA ARG A 132 5.73 -8.38 -11.55
C ARG A 132 4.22 -8.55 -11.73
N ALA A 133 3.52 -8.91 -10.66
CA ALA A 133 2.07 -9.04 -10.69
C ALA A 133 1.38 -7.70 -10.95
N THR A 134 1.88 -6.59 -10.36
CA THR A 134 1.39 -5.24 -10.68
C THR A 134 1.70 -4.88 -12.14
N ALA A 135 2.86 -5.30 -12.69
CA ALA A 135 3.18 -5.09 -14.11
C ALA A 135 2.18 -5.83 -15.03
N GLU A 136 1.91 -7.10 -14.74
CA GLU A 136 0.92 -7.90 -15.46
C GLU A 136 -0.50 -7.29 -15.36
N ALA A 137 -0.87 -6.81 -14.17
CA ALA A 137 -2.14 -6.13 -13.96
C ALA A 137 -2.21 -4.83 -14.78
N ALA A 138 -1.17 -4.01 -14.78
CA ALA A 138 -1.13 -2.77 -15.56
C ALA A 138 -1.23 -3.01 -17.07
N ALA A 139 -0.53 -4.04 -17.58
CA ALA A 139 -0.63 -4.42 -18.99
C ALA A 139 -2.05 -4.91 -19.33
N ARG A 140 -2.61 -5.80 -18.52
CA ARG A 140 -3.92 -6.43 -18.79
C ARG A 140 -5.09 -5.44 -18.61
N LEU A 141 -5.09 -4.67 -17.52
CA LEU A 141 -6.23 -3.81 -17.15
C LEU A 141 -6.19 -2.48 -17.89
N PHE A 142 -5.01 -1.90 -18.07
CA PHE A 142 -4.86 -0.55 -18.61
C PHE A 142 -4.24 -0.51 -20.01
N GLY A 143 -3.79 -1.65 -20.55
CA GLY A 143 -3.14 -1.71 -21.86
C GLY A 143 -1.75 -1.07 -21.89
N VAL A 144 -1.07 -0.97 -20.73
CA VAL A 144 0.29 -0.43 -20.68
C VAL A 144 1.25 -1.37 -21.40
N GLU A 145 1.95 -0.85 -22.41
CA GLU A 145 2.95 -1.61 -23.15
C GLU A 145 4.07 -2.11 -22.25
N THR A 146 4.46 -3.37 -22.40
CA THR A 146 5.52 -4.00 -21.58
C THR A 146 6.84 -3.23 -21.67
N ALA A 147 7.15 -2.61 -22.81
CA ALA A 147 8.35 -1.79 -22.99
C ALA A 147 8.40 -0.55 -22.07
N ARG A 148 7.25 -0.08 -21.59
CA ARG A 148 7.14 1.07 -20.66
C ARG A 148 7.17 0.63 -19.20
N LEU A 149 6.93 -0.64 -18.88
CA LEU A 149 6.90 -1.17 -17.52
C LEU A 149 8.31 -1.35 -16.95
N ARG A 150 8.51 -0.91 -15.72
CA ARG A 150 9.75 -1.09 -14.95
C ARG A 150 9.40 -1.62 -13.57
N VAL A 151 9.85 -2.82 -13.24
CA VAL A 151 9.60 -3.42 -11.93
C VAL A 151 10.70 -2.96 -10.97
N ALA A 152 10.31 -2.22 -9.94
CA ALA A 152 11.17 -1.77 -8.85
C ALA A 152 10.56 -2.19 -7.50
N PRO A 153 10.86 -3.39 -7.00
CA PRO A 153 10.30 -3.86 -5.74
C PRO A 153 10.76 -2.99 -4.56
N PRO A 154 9.91 -2.75 -3.56
CA PRO A 154 10.31 -2.10 -2.32
C PRO A 154 11.44 -2.87 -1.64
N GLY A 155 12.45 -2.14 -1.16
CA GLY A 155 13.46 -2.69 -0.29
C GLY A 155 12.89 -3.00 1.09
N VAL A 156 13.44 -4.01 1.74
CA VAL A 156 13.07 -4.38 3.10
C VAL A 156 14.29 -4.34 3.99
N ALA A 157 14.22 -3.55 5.06
CA ALA A 157 15.27 -3.51 6.06
C ALA A 157 15.33 -4.85 6.82
N ARG A 158 16.54 -5.39 6.97
CA ARG A 158 16.76 -6.53 7.86
C ARG A 158 16.54 -6.08 9.30
N GLY A 159 15.75 -6.86 10.05
CA GLY A 159 15.56 -6.68 11.47
C GLY A 159 16.10 -7.88 12.26
N PRO A 160 16.05 -7.83 13.60
CA PRO A 160 16.32 -8.99 14.43
C PRO A 160 15.47 -10.17 14.01
N ARG A 161 16.07 -11.37 14.03
CA ARG A 161 15.32 -12.59 13.75
C ARG A 161 14.34 -12.86 14.89
N ALA A 162 13.11 -13.20 14.55
CA ALA A 162 12.11 -13.62 15.53
C ALA A 162 12.53 -14.95 16.18
N PRO A 163 12.50 -15.08 17.52
CA PRO A 163 12.96 -16.27 18.23
C PRO A 163 12.00 -17.46 18.08
N LEU A 164 10.75 -17.25 17.71
CA LEU A 164 9.71 -18.27 17.52
C LEU A 164 9.53 -19.16 18.75
N CYS A 165 9.42 -18.57 19.92
CA CYS A 165 9.39 -19.28 21.21
C CYS A 165 8.22 -18.87 22.12
N GLY A 166 7.18 -18.27 21.54
CA GLY A 166 5.99 -17.87 22.29
C GLY A 166 5.20 -19.07 22.84
N ASP A 167 4.80 -18.98 24.11
CA ASP A 167 3.89 -19.94 24.75
C ASP A 167 2.80 -19.16 25.50
N PRO A 168 1.58 -19.10 24.96
CA PRO A 168 1.14 -19.63 23.67
C PRO A 168 1.72 -18.84 22.47
N PRO A 169 1.84 -19.48 21.29
CA PRO A 169 2.37 -18.83 20.10
C PRO A 169 1.52 -17.60 19.67
N THR A 170 2.21 -16.56 19.24
CA THR A 170 1.60 -15.29 18.80
C THR A 170 1.52 -15.21 17.29
N ILE A 171 0.31 -15.04 16.78
CA ILE A 171 0.00 -14.83 15.36
C ILE A 171 -0.14 -13.33 15.11
N LEU A 172 0.66 -12.79 14.21
CA LEU A 172 0.67 -11.37 13.88
C LEU A 172 0.05 -11.13 12.51
N CYS A 173 -0.86 -10.17 12.44
CA CYS A 173 -1.41 -9.64 11.20
C CYS A 173 -1.16 -8.12 11.15
N ILE A 174 -0.49 -7.64 10.10
CA ILE A 174 -0.22 -6.21 9.91
C ILE A 174 -0.89 -5.71 8.64
N GLY A 175 -1.69 -4.66 8.77
CA GLY A 175 -2.37 -3.97 7.69
C GLY A 175 -3.58 -3.20 8.19
N SER A 176 -3.99 -2.17 7.45
CA SER A 176 -5.21 -1.42 7.75
C SER A 176 -6.41 -2.39 7.88
N LEU A 177 -7.29 -2.13 8.83
CA LEU A 177 -8.52 -2.94 8.97
C LEU A 177 -9.50 -2.54 7.87
N THR A 178 -9.47 -3.29 6.78
CA THR A 178 -10.29 -3.07 5.59
C THR A 178 -10.74 -4.41 5.00
N PRO A 179 -11.89 -4.46 4.29
CA PRO A 179 -12.37 -5.69 3.65
C PRO A 179 -11.33 -6.35 2.73
N ARG A 180 -10.48 -5.56 2.04
CA ARG A 180 -9.41 -6.09 1.17
C ARG A 180 -8.36 -6.89 1.94
N LYS A 181 -8.10 -6.53 3.20
CA LYS A 181 -7.14 -7.24 4.07
C LYS A 181 -7.72 -8.48 4.72
N ALA A 182 -9.05 -8.64 4.66
CA ALA A 182 -9.79 -9.85 5.02
C ALA A 182 -9.46 -10.41 6.42
N GLN A 183 -9.30 -9.53 7.43
CA GLN A 183 -9.05 -9.97 8.80
C GLN A 183 -10.19 -10.80 9.40
N ASP A 184 -11.40 -10.67 8.87
CA ASP A 184 -12.56 -11.54 9.17
C ASP A 184 -12.25 -13.01 8.86
N VAL A 185 -11.61 -13.29 7.71
CA VAL A 185 -11.17 -14.65 7.35
C VAL A 185 -10.15 -15.18 8.36
N LEU A 186 -9.25 -14.33 8.86
CA LEU A 186 -8.30 -14.72 9.91
C LEU A 186 -9.03 -15.09 11.20
N ILE A 187 -9.96 -14.25 11.67
CA ILE A 187 -10.74 -14.50 12.89
C ILE A 187 -11.54 -15.81 12.76
N GLU A 188 -12.17 -16.05 11.62
CA GLU A 188 -12.90 -17.31 11.35
C GLU A 188 -11.96 -18.53 11.37
N ALA A 189 -10.77 -18.40 10.80
CA ALA A 189 -9.78 -19.49 10.83
C ALA A 189 -9.27 -19.77 12.25
N LEU A 190 -9.02 -18.72 13.04
CA LEU A 190 -8.57 -18.83 14.43
C LEU A 190 -9.65 -19.44 15.35
N ALA A 191 -10.91 -19.10 15.10
CA ALA A 191 -12.03 -19.69 15.82
C ALA A 191 -12.10 -21.23 15.66
N ARG A 192 -11.74 -21.75 14.49
CA ARG A 192 -11.66 -23.21 14.25
C ARG A 192 -10.49 -23.89 14.96
N LEU A 193 -9.59 -23.10 15.53
CA LEU A 193 -8.45 -23.55 16.32
C LEU A 193 -8.61 -23.20 17.80
N ALA A 194 -9.84 -23.02 18.29
CA ALA A 194 -10.13 -22.63 19.67
C ALA A 194 -9.66 -23.66 20.70
N ASP A 195 -9.55 -24.92 20.31
CA ASP A 195 -9.03 -26.05 21.12
C ASP A 195 -7.50 -26.00 21.30
N ARG A 196 -6.80 -25.14 20.57
CA ARG A 196 -5.34 -24.98 20.63
C ARG A 196 -4.94 -23.68 21.33
N PRO A 197 -3.79 -23.64 22.01
CA PRO A 197 -3.28 -22.38 22.57
C PRO A 197 -2.70 -21.50 21.46
N TRP A 198 -3.15 -20.26 21.39
CA TRP A 198 -2.61 -19.19 20.53
C TRP A 198 -3.06 -17.83 21.04
N ARG A 199 -2.38 -16.79 20.63
CA ARG A 199 -2.82 -15.38 20.71
C ARG A 199 -2.68 -14.75 19.34
N ALA A 200 -3.48 -13.73 19.06
CA ALA A 200 -3.37 -12.98 17.80
C ALA A 200 -3.29 -11.47 18.07
N ALA A 201 -2.50 -10.76 17.27
CA ALA A 201 -2.42 -9.32 17.28
C ALA A 201 -2.70 -8.78 15.85
N LEU A 202 -3.71 -7.94 15.73
CA LEU A 202 -4.05 -7.20 14.52
C LEU A 202 -3.52 -5.77 14.69
N VAL A 203 -2.57 -5.40 13.83
CA VAL A 203 -1.86 -4.12 13.89
C VAL A 203 -2.13 -3.33 12.61
N GLY A 204 -2.65 -2.13 12.74
CA GLY A 204 -2.90 -1.24 11.61
C GLY A 204 -3.99 -0.22 11.89
N PRO A 205 -4.05 0.86 11.11
CA PRO A 205 -5.12 1.86 11.23
C PRO A 205 -6.49 1.27 10.88
N GLU A 206 -7.52 1.93 11.38
CA GLU A 206 -8.93 1.58 11.19
C GLU A 206 -9.64 2.66 10.33
N PRO A 207 -9.35 2.71 9.02
CA PRO A 207 -9.97 3.72 8.15
C PRO A 207 -11.46 3.48 7.90
N ASP A 208 -11.93 2.25 8.14
CA ASP A 208 -13.33 1.84 8.10
C ASP A 208 -13.76 1.39 9.50
N PRO A 209 -14.32 2.32 10.32
CA PRO A 209 -14.76 2.02 11.69
C PRO A 209 -15.86 0.96 11.76
N GLU A 210 -16.71 0.87 10.74
CA GLU A 210 -17.79 -0.14 10.69
C GLU A 210 -17.20 -1.53 10.48
N PHE A 211 -16.23 -1.68 9.57
CA PHE A 211 -15.54 -2.94 9.38
C PHE A 211 -14.77 -3.35 10.64
N ALA A 212 -14.07 -2.40 11.29
CA ALA A 212 -13.37 -2.66 12.54
C ALA A 212 -14.34 -3.11 13.66
N ALA A 213 -15.51 -2.48 13.76
CA ALA A 213 -16.54 -2.91 14.72
C ALA A 213 -17.08 -4.32 14.39
N ARG A 214 -17.31 -4.62 13.11
CA ARG A 214 -17.71 -5.97 12.68
C ARG A 214 -16.68 -7.04 13.03
N LEU A 215 -15.38 -6.74 12.89
CA LEU A 215 -14.29 -7.67 13.28
C LEU A 215 -14.32 -7.98 14.78
N ARG A 216 -14.52 -6.97 15.62
CA ARG A 216 -14.65 -7.16 17.09
C ARG A 216 -15.86 -7.99 17.44
N ALA A 217 -17.02 -7.65 16.88
CA ALA A 217 -18.26 -8.43 17.07
C ALA A 217 -18.11 -9.89 16.59
N LEU A 218 -17.40 -10.11 15.49
CA LEU A 218 -17.10 -11.45 14.98
C LEU A 218 -16.25 -12.24 15.98
N ALA A 219 -15.19 -11.63 16.54
CA ALA A 219 -14.34 -12.27 17.53
C ALA A 219 -15.13 -12.66 18.79
N GLU A 220 -16.05 -11.80 19.26
CA GLU A 220 -16.97 -12.08 20.35
C GLU A 220 -17.91 -13.23 20.01
N ALA A 221 -18.58 -13.17 18.86
CA ALA A 221 -19.52 -14.20 18.42
C ALA A 221 -18.88 -15.57 18.24
N ARG A 222 -17.57 -15.60 17.94
CA ARG A 222 -16.78 -16.85 17.84
C ARG A 222 -16.12 -17.28 19.15
N GLY A 223 -16.29 -16.53 20.24
CA GLY A 223 -15.73 -16.85 21.56
C GLY A 223 -14.19 -16.78 21.62
N VAL A 224 -13.58 -15.91 20.82
CA VAL A 224 -12.12 -15.75 20.75
C VAL A 224 -11.66 -14.31 21.02
N ALA A 225 -12.54 -13.42 21.45
CA ALA A 225 -12.24 -12.00 21.64
C ALA A 225 -11.10 -11.75 22.67
N ASP A 226 -11.03 -12.54 23.73
CA ASP A 226 -9.97 -12.47 24.74
C ASP A 226 -8.57 -12.88 24.25
N ARG A 227 -8.51 -13.50 23.07
CA ARG A 227 -7.29 -13.99 22.43
C ARG A 227 -6.85 -13.15 21.24
N VAL A 228 -7.68 -12.21 20.78
CA VAL A 228 -7.44 -11.34 19.60
C VAL A 228 -7.28 -9.90 20.05
N ALA A 229 -6.06 -9.37 19.99
CA ALA A 229 -5.76 -8.00 20.35
C ALA A 229 -5.81 -7.09 19.10
N PHE A 230 -6.69 -6.08 19.12
CA PHE A 230 -6.72 -5.00 18.14
C PHE A 230 -5.84 -3.86 18.64
N ARG A 231 -4.66 -3.69 18.03
CA ARG A 231 -3.60 -2.78 18.52
C ARG A 231 -3.66 -1.37 17.89
N GLY A 232 -4.52 -1.17 16.88
CA GLY A 232 -4.54 0.07 16.11
C GLY A 232 -3.24 0.31 15.33
N ALA A 233 -3.05 1.55 14.87
CA ALA A 233 -1.81 1.96 14.21
C ALA A 233 -0.69 2.11 15.26
N LEU A 234 0.46 1.50 14.99
CA LEU A 234 1.63 1.56 15.86
C LEU A 234 2.77 2.33 15.20
N PRO A 235 3.60 3.03 15.99
CA PRO A 235 4.87 3.57 15.52
C PRO A 235 5.79 2.46 14.99
N ARG A 236 6.70 2.80 14.07
CA ARG A 236 7.59 1.83 13.42
C ARG A 236 8.34 0.93 14.40
N ALA A 237 8.89 1.50 15.47
CA ALA A 237 9.61 0.72 16.48
C ALA A 237 8.73 -0.33 17.17
N GLU A 238 7.44 -0.02 17.40
CA GLU A 238 6.50 -0.97 17.98
C GLU A 238 6.05 -2.04 17.00
N VAL A 239 5.93 -1.69 15.70
CA VAL A 239 5.72 -2.68 14.62
C VAL A 239 6.90 -3.65 14.55
N ASP A 240 8.13 -3.15 14.63
CA ASP A 240 9.34 -3.98 14.64
C ASP A 240 9.40 -4.89 15.88
N ALA A 241 9.01 -4.37 17.05
CA ALA A 241 8.91 -5.15 18.27
C ALA A 241 7.82 -6.23 18.17
N ALA A 242 6.66 -5.91 17.60
CA ALA A 242 5.60 -6.88 17.37
C ALA A 242 6.03 -8.01 16.42
N MET A 243 6.76 -7.70 15.35
CA MET A 243 7.34 -8.70 14.45
C MET A 243 8.39 -9.57 15.15
N ALA A 244 9.21 -8.97 16.03
CA ALA A 244 10.22 -9.72 16.79
C ALA A 244 9.60 -10.63 17.86
N ALA A 245 8.41 -10.31 18.36
CA ALA A 245 7.72 -11.11 19.39
C ALA A 245 6.73 -12.14 18.80
N ALA A 246 6.55 -12.15 17.49
CA ALA A 246 5.61 -13.06 16.83
C ALA A 246 6.27 -14.41 16.49
N ASP A 247 5.44 -15.45 16.40
CA ASP A 247 5.82 -16.79 15.99
C ASP A 247 5.32 -17.13 14.58
N LEU A 248 4.28 -16.44 14.12
CA LEU A 248 3.67 -16.62 12.82
C LEU A 248 3.16 -15.29 12.30
N PHE A 249 3.44 -14.97 11.06
CA PHE A 249 2.77 -13.87 10.35
C PHE A 249 1.63 -14.44 9.50
N CYS A 250 0.43 -13.91 9.67
CA CYS A 250 -0.75 -14.35 8.91
C CYS A 250 -1.52 -13.15 8.37
N SER A 251 -1.69 -13.07 7.06
CA SER A 251 -2.52 -12.03 6.44
C SER A 251 -3.26 -12.61 5.23
N PRO A 252 -4.59 -12.78 5.33
CA PRO A 252 -5.41 -13.40 4.29
C PRO A 252 -5.89 -12.39 3.23
N SER A 253 -5.12 -11.33 2.96
CA SER A 253 -5.49 -10.27 2.01
C SER A 253 -6.02 -10.84 0.69
N ILE A 254 -7.08 -10.24 0.17
CA ILE A 254 -7.68 -10.61 -1.13
C ILE A 254 -6.77 -10.18 -2.27
N TYR A 255 -6.11 -9.04 -2.11
CA TYR A 255 -5.19 -8.47 -3.08
C TYR A 255 -4.06 -7.69 -2.40
N GLU A 256 -2.85 -7.81 -2.96
CA GLU A 256 -1.66 -7.02 -2.60
C GLU A 256 -0.94 -6.56 -3.86
N GLY A 257 -0.45 -5.32 -3.89
CA GLY A 257 0.42 -4.86 -4.97
C GLY A 257 1.84 -5.44 -4.87
N TYR A 258 2.38 -5.54 -3.64
CA TYR A 258 3.68 -6.15 -3.35
C TYR A 258 3.64 -7.01 -2.07
N GLY A 259 2.96 -6.50 -1.03
CA GLY A 259 2.92 -7.18 0.27
C GLY A 259 4.14 -6.88 1.14
N MET A 260 4.40 -5.60 1.40
CA MET A 260 5.55 -5.17 2.23
C MET A 260 5.60 -5.88 3.58
N ALA A 261 4.44 -6.04 4.25
CA ALA A 261 4.37 -6.70 5.55
C ALA A 261 4.81 -8.18 5.49
N TYR A 262 4.50 -8.88 4.38
CA TYR A 262 5.00 -10.25 4.16
C TYR A 262 6.53 -10.27 4.01
N ALA A 263 7.06 -9.36 3.18
CA ALA A 263 8.50 -9.27 2.96
C ALA A 263 9.26 -8.92 4.24
N GLU A 264 8.71 -8.02 5.06
CA GLU A 264 9.27 -7.64 6.36
C GLU A 264 9.23 -8.80 7.38
N ALA A 265 8.15 -9.59 7.40
CA ALA A 265 8.03 -10.78 8.22
C ALA A 265 9.06 -11.86 7.80
N MET A 266 9.15 -12.15 6.50
CA MET A 266 10.13 -13.10 5.96
C MET A 266 11.57 -12.67 6.22
N ALA A 267 11.88 -11.36 6.15
CA ALA A 267 13.21 -10.83 6.44
C ALA A 267 13.64 -11.02 7.90
N ARG A 268 12.67 -11.25 8.80
CA ARG A 268 12.90 -11.59 10.23
C ARG A 268 12.80 -13.07 10.52
N GLY A 269 12.62 -13.91 9.51
CA GLY A 269 12.51 -15.36 9.64
C GLY A 269 11.17 -15.83 10.19
N LEU A 270 10.13 -14.98 10.20
CA LEU A 270 8.78 -15.42 10.55
C LEU A 270 8.22 -16.34 9.47
N PRO A 271 7.65 -17.48 9.80
CA PRO A 271 6.78 -18.22 8.90
C PRO A 271 5.61 -17.34 8.45
N VAL A 272 5.22 -17.45 7.19
CA VAL A 272 4.15 -16.63 6.61
C VAL A 272 3.03 -17.50 6.09
N VAL A 273 1.80 -17.21 6.52
CA VAL A 273 0.56 -17.77 5.96
C VAL A 273 -0.21 -16.64 5.29
N SER A 274 -0.58 -16.85 4.03
CA SER A 274 -1.38 -15.90 3.25
C SER A 274 -2.44 -16.62 2.43
N ALA A 275 -3.47 -15.88 2.03
CA ALA A 275 -4.38 -16.34 0.99
C ALA A 275 -3.64 -16.41 -0.36
N ARG A 276 -4.07 -17.31 -1.23
CA ARG A 276 -3.58 -17.36 -2.60
C ARG A 276 -4.27 -16.27 -3.41
N HIS A 277 -3.59 -15.20 -3.71
CA HIS A 277 -4.06 -14.13 -4.60
C HIS A 277 -3.16 -14.00 -5.82
N LYS A 278 -3.67 -13.31 -6.84
CA LYS A 278 -2.94 -13.10 -8.11
C LYS A 278 -2.09 -11.81 -8.04
N ALA A 279 -1.35 -11.61 -6.96
CA ALA A 279 -0.39 -10.50 -6.88
C ALA A 279 1.03 -10.99 -7.10
#